data_73db996b11bd443e1ffb498c8fa519c0
#
_entry.id   73db996b11bd443e1ffb498c8fa519c0
#
_cell.length_a   1.000
_cell.length_b   1.000
_cell.length_c   1.000
_cell.angle_alpha   90.00
_cell.angle_beta   90.00
_cell.angle_gamma   90.00
#
_symmetry.space_group_name_H-M   'P 1'
#
loop_
_entity.id
_entity.type
_entity.pdbx_description
1 polymer ?
#
loop_
_entity_poly.entity_id
_entity_poly.type
_entity_poly.pdbx_seq_one_letter_code
_entity_poly.pdbx_strand_id
1 'polypeptide(L)'
;MRSLSSLPAGLVLLGVAFFCGCAGIAPEQSVNIAPPEHVADNSVKGWWAVRFRMNWPEDTPPSWYMDTLIAHRVVAPTLDHYQDRIDLWRFHRRASRDSAGHQFSFIFYTDVASARLITDEIRNDALTASLIRSGSVRRVLSEDPETITKPGIAATSDPVWPPAVQQAWPYFIDGVSRSWLELVEQTVQRSRPSVGDMSISALQDYYRTVDKEVQEAWETQGRHAFLHHLNAIFGYAPVVVYEKKYMKF
;
A
#
# COMPACT_ATOMS: atom_id res chain seq x y z
N MET A 1 61.88 -27.76 1.64
CA MET A 1 63.23 -27.21 1.26
C MET A 1 62.98 -25.82 0.68
N ARG A 2 63.62 -24.83 1.31
CA ARG A 2 64.07 -23.50 0.81
C ARG A 2 62.94 -22.54 0.30
N SER A 3 62.96 -21.22 0.58
CA SER A 3 63.83 -20.33 1.33
C SER A 3 63.10 -18.98 1.53
N LEU A 4 63.35 -18.37 2.65
CA LEU A 4 63.04 -16.98 3.05
C LEU A 4 63.78 -15.94 2.19
N SER A 5 63.18 -14.73 2.01
CA SER A 5 63.90 -13.43 2.02
C SER A 5 62.83 -12.34 2.07
N SER A 6 62.59 -11.60 3.14
CA SER A 6 63.31 -10.47 3.75
C SER A 6 62.95 -9.11 3.12
N LEU A 7 62.35 -8.26 4.02
CA LEU A 7 61.99 -6.83 3.97
C LEU A 7 63.17 -5.90 3.46
N PRO A 8 62.83 -4.60 3.16
CA PRO A 8 63.00 -3.66 4.25
C PRO A 8 61.93 -2.51 4.33
N ALA A 9 61.92 -1.95 5.52
CA ALA A 9 61.18 -0.81 5.98
C ALA A 9 61.68 0.52 5.36
N GLY A 10 60.74 1.43 5.09
CA GLY A 10 61.01 2.82 4.78
C GLY A 10 60.15 3.72 5.64
N LEU A 11 60.78 4.29 6.67
CA LEU A 11 60.21 5.26 7.59
C LEU A 11 60.31 6.66 6.95
N VAL A 12 59.22 7.37 6.72
CA VAL A 12 59.18 8.79 6.38
C VAL A 12 58.47 9.56 7.48
N LEU A 13 59.26 10.29 8.27
CA LEU A 13 58.79 11.31 9.20
C LEU A 13 58.48 12.57 8.39
N LEU A 14 57.28 13.11 8.52
CA LEU A 14 56.96 14.47 8.10
C LEU A 14 56.34 15.25 9.29
N GLY A 15 57.01 16.35 9.60
CA GLY A 15 56.78 17.18 10.76
C GLY A 15 55.47 17.98 10.67
N VAL A 16 54.84 18.15 11.83
CA VAL A 16 53.67 19.00 12.03
C VAL A 16 54.14 20.35 12.50
N ALA A 17 53.90 21.39 11.69
CA ALA A 17 54.07 22.80 12.10
C ALA A 17 52.76 23.30 12.75
N PHE A 18 52.85 23.64 14.03
CA PHE A 18 51.78 24.33 14.76
C PHE A 18 51.79 25.82 14.39
N PHE A 19 50.69 26.30 13.76
CA PHE A 19 50.38 27.70 13.71
C PHE A 19 49.31 28.04 14.77
N CYS A 20 49.72 28.71 15.85
CA CYS A 20 48.86 29.38 16.79
C CYS A 20 48.33 30.65 16.15
N GLY A 21 47.07 30.69 15.70
CA GLY A 21 46.39 31.89 15.31
C GLY A 21 45.31 32.22 16.36
N CYS A 22 45.54 33.30 17.14
CA CYS A 22 44.52 33.87 18.00
C CYS A 22 43.49 34.60 17.13
N ALA A 23 42.30 34.03 16.94
CA ALA A 23 41.16 34.74 16.36
C ALA A 23 40.27 35.29 17.48
N GLY A 24 40.07 36.60 17.52
CA GLY A 24 39.21 37.30 18.48
C GLY A 24 37.76 36.88 18.30
N ILE A 25 37.09 36.65 19.42
CA ILE A 25 35.66 36.35 19.51
C ILE A 25 34.91 37.67 19.25
N ALA A 26 34.21 37.76 18.12
CA ALA A 26 33.19 38.79 17.88
C ALA A 26 31.89 38.42 18.60
N PRO A 27 31.13 39.39 19.15
CA PRO A 27 29.88 39.06 19.84
C PRO A 27 28.85 38.57 18.85
N GLU A 28 28.27 37.41 19.19
CA GLU A 28 27.21 36.73 18.47
C GLU A 28 25.95 37.59 18.47
N GLN A 29 25.61 38.16 17.32
CA GLN A 29 24.30 38.81 17.12
C GLN A 29 23.27 37.66 17.07
N SER A 30 22.39 37.62 18.08
CA SER A 30 21.20 36.74 18.09
C SER A 30 20.28 37.14 16.94
N VAL A 31 20.38 36.45 15.83
CA VAL A 31 19.39 36.50 14.76
C VAL A 31 18.13 35.81 15.27
N ASN A 32 17.09 36.62 15.52
CA ASN A 32 15.78 36.15 15.88
C ASN A 32 15.17 35.48 14.63
N ILE A 33 15.46 34.18 14.41
CA ILE A 33 14.86 33.41 13.35
C ILE A 33 13.43 33.12 13.79
N ALA A 34 12.46 33.84 13.19
CA ALA A 34 11.06 33.45 13.28
C ALA A 34 10.93 31.99 12.86
N PRO A 35 10.12 31.17 13.56
CA PRO A 35 9.89 29.79 13.15
C PRO A 35 9.45 29.77 11.68
N PRO A 36 9.98 28.89 10.83
CA PRO A 36 9.55 28.83 9.44
C PRO A 36 8.04 28.61 9.43
N GLU A 37 7.31 29.50 8.77
CA GLU A 37 5.95 29.22 8.35
C GLU A 37 6.01 27.86 7.63
N HIS A 38 5.32 26.85 8.17
CA HIS A 38 5.13 25.58 7.52
C HIS A 38 4.30 25.82 6.24
N VAL A 39 4.94 26.31 5.20
CA VAL A 39 4.47 26.06 3.84
C VAL A 39 4.66 24.56 3.67
N ALA A 40 3.56 23.81 3.72
CA ALA A 40 3.59 22.39 3.45
C ALA A 40 4.29 22.21 2.09
N ASP A 41 5.50 21.65 2.12
CA ASP A 41 6.25 21.37 0.90
C ASP A 41 5.46 20.28 0.15
N ASN A 42 4.67 20.70 -0.84
CA ASN A 42 3.86 19.84 -1.68
C ASN A 42 4.70 18.78 -2.45
N SER A 43 6.02 18.83 -2.34
CA SER A 43 6.94 17.85 -2.93
C SER A 43 7.14 16.60 -2.06
N VAL A 44 6.81 16.65 -0.76
CA VAL A 44 7.00 15.50 0.14
C VAL A 44 5.87 14.52 -0.05
N LYS A 45 6.25 13.30 -0.47
CA LYS A 45 5.31 12.19 -0.69
C LYS A 45 5.30 11.23 0.50
N GLY A 46 4.19 10.51 0.63
CA GLY A 46 4.02 9.48 1.64
C GLY A 46 2.92 8.50 1.31
N TRP A 47 2.74 7.51 2.18
CA TRP A 47 1.65 6.56 2.13
C TRP A 47 0.52 7.01 3.03
N TRP A 48 -0.70 6.98 2.48
CA TRP A 48 -1.95 7.14 3.23
C TRP A 48 -2.86 5.96 2.99
N ALA A 49 -3.87 5.83 3.84
CA ALA A 49 -4.86 4.77 3.71
C ALA A 49 -6.27 5.27 4.03
N VAL A 50 -7.22 4.85 3.19
CA VAL A 50 -8.65 4.88 3.49
C VAL A 50 -9.11 3.46 3.73
N ARG A 51 -9.76 3.23 4.89
CA ARG A 51 -10.15 1.90 5.37
C ARG A 51 -11.64 1.84 5.58
N PHE A 52 -12.30 0.91 4.91
CA PHE A 52 -13.72 0.62 5.07
C PHE A 52 -13.86 -0.56 6.02
N ARG A 53 -14.46 -0.35 7.17
CA ARG A 53 -14.80 -1.42 8.10
C ARG A 53 -16.20 -1.92 7.85
N MET A 54 -16.30 -3.18 7.45
CA MET A 54 -17.58 -3.83 7.17
C MET A 54 -18.32 -4.16 8.46
N ASN A 55 -19.63 -4.16 8.41
CA ASN A 55 -20.41 -4.82 9.41
C ASN A 55 -20.27 -6.33 9.20
N TRP A 56 -19.74 -7.03 10.21
CA TRP A 56 -19.46 -8.47 10.13
C TRP A 56 -19.96 -9.16 11.39
N PRO A 57 -21.25 -9.61 11.43
CA PRO A 57 -21.83 -10.32 12.57
C PRO A 57 -21.05 -11.60 12.91
N GLU A 58 -21.12 -12.03 14.18
CA GLU A 58 -20.62 -13.33 14.58
C GLU A 58 -21.31 -14.43 13.79
N ASP A 59 -20.65 -15.55 13.62
CA ASP A 59 -21.14 -16.74 12.90
C ASP A 59 -21.52 -16.53 11.42
N THR A 60 -21.14 -15.39 10.82
CA THR A 60 -21.31 -15.18 9.39
C THR A 60 -19.95 -15.20 8.66
N PRO A 61 -19.90 -15.65 7.39
CA PRO A 61 -18.70 -15.51 6.57
C PRO A 61 -18.42 -14.03 6.26
N PRO A 62 -17.17 -13.67 5.99
CA PRO A 62 -16.83 -12.32 5.53
C PRO A 62 -17.54 -11.98 4.21
N SER A 63 -17.98 -10.74 4.08
CA SER A 63 -18.65 -10.23 2.88
C SER A 63 -17.63 -9.74 1.85
N TRP A 64 -16.81 -10.63 1.29
CA TRP A 64 -15.74 -10.27 0.33
C TRP A 64 -16.24 -9.51 -0.90
N TYR A 65 -17.47 -9.75 -1.31
CA TYR A 65 -18.12 -9.00 -2.39
C TYR A 65 -18.27 -7.50 -2.09
N MET A 66 -18.28 -7.10 -0.81
CA MET A 66 -18.29 -5.69 -0.42
C MET A 66 -16.97 -5.00 -0.76
N ASP A 67 -15.85 -5.72 -0.59
CA ASP A 67 -14.54 -5.21 -0.99
C ASP A 67 -14.50 -4.97 -2.50
N THR A 68 -15.04 -5.93 -3.28
CA THR A 68 -15.14 -5.86 -4.75
C THR A 68 -16.02 -4.70 -5.19
N LEU A 69 -17.18 -4.50 -4.53
CA LEU A 69 -18.08 -3.38 -4.79
C LEU A 69 -17.37 -2.04 -4.52
N ILE A 70 -16.74 -1.89 -3.36
CA ILE A 70 -16.08 -0.64 -2.97
C ILE A 70 -14.88 -0.35 -3.88
N ALA A 71 -14.07 -1.38 -4.18
CA ALA A 71 -12.93 -1.22 -5.07
C ALA A 71 -13.37 -0.69 -6.45
N HIS A 72 -14.41 -1.29 -7.04
CA HIS A 72 -14.85 -0.96 -8.38
C HIS A 72 -15.68 0.33 -8.47
N ARG A 73 -16.58 0.58 -7.48
CA ARG A 73 -17.56 1.66 -7.60
C ARG A 73 -17.17 2.94 -6.87
N VAL A 74 -16.23 2.87 -5.93
CA VAL A 74 -15.76 4.01 -5.15
C VAL A 74 -14.30 4.31 -5.47
N VAL A 75 -13.44 3.29 -5.38
CA VAL A 75 -11.99 3.54 -5.50
C VAL A 75 -11.54 3.63 -6.96
N ALA A 76 -12.04 2.79 -7.86
CA ALA A 76 -11.61 2.83 -9.27
C ALA A 76 -11.90 4.19 -9.94
N PRO A 77 -13.08 4.83 -9.81
CA PRO A 77 -13.30 6.18 -10.32
C PRO A 77 -12.34 7.22 -9.74
N THR A 78 -12.01 7.12 -8.45
CA THR A 78 -11.04 7.99 -7.81
C THR A 78 -9.63 7.75 -8.36
N LEU A 79 -9.24 6.48 -8.59
CA LEU A 79 -7.96 6.14 -9.23
C LEU A 79 -7.86 6.73 -10.65
N ASP A 80 -8.91 6.64 -11.44
CA ASP A 80 -8.95 7.20 -12.79
C ASP A 80 -8.83 8.73 -12.77
N HIS A 81 -9.53 9.38 -11.80
CA HIS A 81 -9.50 10.84 -11.66
C HIS A 81 -8.11 11.35 -11.23
N TYR A 82 -7.39 10.63 -10.38
CA TYR A 82 -6.09 11.05 -9.85
C TYR A 82 -4.91 10.20 -10.36
N GLN A 83 -5.05 9.49 -11.49
CA GLN A 83 -4.04 8.57 -12.00
C GLN A 83 -2.65 9.20 -12.18
N ASP A 84 -2.59 10.49 -12.58
CA ASP A 84 -1.35 11.23 -12.79
C ASP A 84 -0.71 11.75 -11.49
N ARG A 85 -1.38 11.56 -10.34
CA ARG A 85 -0.94 12.06 -9.04
C ARG A 85 -0.61 10.94 -8.05
N ILE A 86 -1.02 9.72 -8.34
CA ILE A 86 -0.78 8.54 -7.50
C ILE A 86 0.35 7.73 -8.12
N ASP A 87 1.52 7.69 -7.47
CA ASP A 87 2.67 6.95 -7.99
C ASP A 87 2.49 5.44 -7.83
N LEU A 88 2.02 5.00 -6.67
CA LEU A 88 1.78 3.60 -6.32
C LEU A 88 0.53 3.48 -5.48
N TRP A 89 -0.16 2.35 -5.60
CA TRP A 89 -1.30 2.06 -4.75
C TRP A 89 -1.50 0.56 -4.59
N ARG A 90 -2.26 0.17 -3.57
CA ARG A 90 -2.62 -1.22 -3.35
C ARG A 90 -3.90 -1.38 -2.56
N PHE A 91 -4.50 -2.52 -2.70
CA PHE A 91 -5.56 -2.98 -1.81
C PHE A 91 -5.02 -3.87 -0.71
N HIS A 92 -5.69 -3.83 0.44
CA HIS A 92 -5.52 -4.82 1.48
C HIS A 92 -6.89 -5.29 1.96
N ARG A 93 -7.18 -6.55 1.71
CA ARG A 93 -8.41 -7.24 2.12
C ARG A 93 -8.09 -8.11 3.32
N ARG A 94 -8.82 -7.93 4.39
CA ARG A 94 -8.64 -8.76 5.59
C ARG A 94 -9.96 -9.02 6.29
N ALA A 95 -10.09 -10.21 6.88
CA ALA A 95 -11.15 -10.56 7.81
C ALA A 95 -10.55 -11.40 8.95
N SER A 96 -10.53 -10.84 10.15
CA SER A 96 -10.02 -11.49 11.35
C SER A 96 -10.92 -11.12 12.52
N ARG A 97 -11.18 -12.06 13.45
CA ARG A 97 -12.01 -11.82 14.63
C ARG A 97 -11.24 -11.06 15.71
N ASP A 98 -10.80 -9.86 15.35
CA ASP A 98 -10.12 -8.90 16.23
C ASP A 98 -10.82 -7.53 16.17
N SER A 99 -10.25 -6.51 16.81
CA SER A 99 -10.81 -5.15 16.87
C SER A 99 -10.95 -4.47 15.50
N ALA A 100 -10.21 -4.88 14.47
CA ALA A 100 -10.32 -4.36 13.11
C ALA A 100 -11.41 -5.09 12.29
N GLY A 101 -11.68 -6.36 12.58
CA GLY A 101 -12.72 -7.14 11.93
C GLY A 101 -12.48 -7.36 10.44
N HIS A 102 -13.57 -7.36 9.65
CA HIS A 102 -13.52 -7.34 8.21
C HIS A 102 -13.25 -5.91 7.72
N GLN A 103 -12.13 -5.73 7.04
CA GLN A 103 -11.68 -4.42 6.57
C GLN A 103 -11.11 -4.49 5.15
N PHE A 104 -11.61 -3.63 4.28
CA PHE A 104 -11.00 -3.30 3.00
C PHE A 104 -10.22 -1.99 3.13
N SER A 105 -9.01 -1.96 2.60
CA SER A 105 -8.16 -0.76 2.65
C SER A 105 -7.66 -0.42 1.25
N PHE A 106 -7.83 0.83 0.86
CA PHE A 106 -7.14 1.46 -0.24
C PHE A 106 -5.94 2.22 0.34
N ILE A 107 -4.74 1.89 -0.11
CA ILE A 107 -3.47 2.43 0.38
C ILE A 107 -2.74 2.99 -0.83
N PHE A 108 -2.33 4.26 -0.78
CA PHE A 108 -1.78 4.96 -1.92
C PHE A 108 -0.61 5.87 -1.53
N TYR A 109 0.32 6.07 -2.47
CA TYR A 109 1.52 6.88 -2.31
C TYR A 109 1.45 8.09 -3.22
N THR A 110 1.45 9.28 -2.64
CA THR A 110 1.28 10.55 -3.35
C THR A 110 1.85 11.71 -2.52
N ASP A 111 1.62 12.95 -2.94
CA ASP A 111 1.86 14.16 -2.14
C ASP A 111 0.68 14.49 -1.20
N VAL A 112 0.93 15.38 -0.22
CA VAL A 112 -0.04 15.81 0.79
C VAL A 112 -1.32 16.40 0.19
N ALA A 113 -1.20 17.27 -0.81
CA ALA A 113 -2.36 17.95 -1.41
C ALA A 113 -3.25 16.96 -2.14
N SER A 114 -2.66 16.02 -2.89
CA SER A 114 -3.37 14.94 -3.58
C SER A 114 -3.99 13.96 -2.59
N ALA A 115 -3.29 13.63 -1.49
CA ALA A 115 -3.82 12.76 -0.45
C ALA A 115 -5.10 13.33 0.19
N ARG A 116 -5.15 14.64 0.42
CA ARG A 116 -6.36 15.33 0.91
C ARG A 116 -7.51 15.18 -0.07
N LEU A 117 -7.31 15.54 -1.34
CA LEU A 117 -8.33 15.48 -2.38
C LEU A 117 -8.88 14.06 -2.56
N ILE A 118 -8.02 13.05 -2.64
CA ILE A 118 -8.38 11.64 -2.77
C ILE A 118 -9.20 11.17 -1.57
N THR A 119 -8.75 11.52 -0.37
CA THR A 119 -9.44 11.14 0.87
C THR A 119 -10.84 11.78 0.95
N ASP A 120 -10.94 13.07 0.60
CA ASP A 120 -12.20 13.81 0.63
C ASP A 120 -13.18 13.30 -0.42
N GLU A 121 -12.72 12.98 -1.63
CA GLU A 121 -13.56 12.39 -2.69
C GLU A 121 -14.18 11.06 -2.23
N ILE A 122 -13.37 10.14 -1.71
CA ILE A 122 -13.85 8.84 -1.22
C ILE A 122 -14.81 8.99 -0.03
N ARG A 123 -14.55 9.91 0.89
CA ARG A 123 -15.40 10.12 2.07
C ARG A 123 -16.74 10.77 1.73
N ASN A 124 -16.76 11.63 0.71
CA ASN A 124 -17.96 12.34 0.25
C ASN A 124 -18.70 11.58 -0.86
N ASP A 125 -18.23 10.40 -1.26
CA ASP A 125 -18.88 9.59 -2.27
C ASP A 125 -20.29 9.16 -1.85
N ALA A 126 -21.26 9.30 -2.76
CA ALA A 126 -22.68 9.05 -2.47
C ALA A 126 -22.96 7.57 -2.15
N LEU A 127 -22.24 6.64 -2.81
CA LEU A 127 -22.37 5.21 -2.54
C LEU A 127 -21.78 4.87 -1.18
N THR A 128 -20.62 5.42 -0.84
CA THR A 128 -20.00 5.30 0.49
C THR A 128 -20.98 5.73 1.59
N ALA A 129 -21.61 6.89 1.43
CA ALA A 129 -22.63 7.36 2.37
C ALA A 129 -23.84 6.41 2.45
N SER A 130 -24.28 5.83 1.33
CA SER A 130 -25.39 4.90 1.28
C SER A 130 -25.07 3.55 1.92
N LEU A 131 -23.84 3.04 1.75
CA LEU A 131 -23.36 1.82 2.40
C LEU A 131 -23.24 1.97 3.92
N ILE A 132 -22.89 3.16 4.42
CA ILE A 132 -22.92 3.46 5.86
C ILE A 132 -24.37 3.51 6.37
N ARG A 133 -25.26 4.22 5.68
CA ARG A 133 -26.68 4.32 6.08
C ARG A 133 -27.39 2.96 6.08
N SER A 134 -27.05 2.07 5.15
CA SER A 134 -27.61 0.71 5.12
C SER A 134 -27.04 -0.20 6.20
N GLY A 135 -26.02 0.24 6.92
CA GLY A 135 -25.32 -0.56 7.91
C GLY A 135 -24.39 -1.62 7.35
N SER A 136 -24.14 -1.65 6.02
CA SER A 136 -23.22 -2.60 5.39
C SER A 136 -21.76 -2.25 5.67
N VAL A 137 -21.44 -0.95 5.65
CA VAL A 137 -20.17 -0.40 6.12
C VAL A 137 -20.41 0.25 7.50
N ARG A 138 -19.69 -0.20 8.50
CA ARG A 138 -19.78 0.32 9.86
C ARG A 138 -19.18 1.72 9.97
N ARG A 139 -18.03 1.94 9.33
CA ARG A 139 -17.32 3.23 9.29
C ARG A 139 -16.22 3.25 8.24
N VAL A 140 -15.89 4.45 7.79
CA VAL A 140 -14.69 4.72 6.99
C VAL A 140 -13.69 5.47 7.86
N LEU A 141 -12.44 5.02 7.84
CA LEU A 141 -11.30 5.61 8.57
C LEU A 141 -10.27 6.06 7.54
N SER A 142 -9.75 7.25 7.69
CA SER A 142 -8.62 7.75 6.91
C SER A 142 -7.48 8.17 7.84
N GLU A 143 -6.25 8.03 7.38
CA GLU A 143 -5.12 8.70 8.00
C GLU A 143 -5.22 10.20 7.75
N ASP A 144 -4.67 11.01 8.66
CA ASP A 144 -4.63 12.46 8.49
C ASP A 144 -3.68 12.82 7.33
N PRO A 145 -4.19 13.47 6.27
CA PRO A 145 -3.34 13.84 5.13
C PRO A 145 -2.20 14.80 5.48
N GLU A 146 -2.36 15.60 6.52
CA GLU A 146 -1.34 16.57 6.96
C GLU A 146 -0.15 15.91 7.69
N THR A 147 -0.31 14.65 8.12
CA THR A 147 0.70 13.95 8.91
C THR A 147 1.34 12.84 8.09
N ILE A 148 2.56 13.05 7.61
CA ILE A 148 3.31 12.03 6.88
C ILE A 148 4.03 11.10 7.86
N THR A 149 3.44 9.95 8.13
CA THR A 149 4.05 8.93 8.99
C THR A 149 4.92 7.92 8.24
N LYS A 150 4.76 7.83 6.93
CA LYS A 150 5.38 6.82 6.06
C LYS A 150 5.91 7.47 4.76
N PRO A 151 7.00 8.25 4.82
CA PRO A 151 7.48 9.03 3.68
C PRO A 151 8.20 8.19 2.61
N GLY A 152 8.79 7.05 2.97
CA GLY A 152 9.53 6.21 2.03
C GLY A 152 8.62 5.22 1.27
N ILE A 153 8.97 4.91 0.03
CA ILE A 153 8.24 3.89 -0.77
C ILE A 153 8.16 2.55 -0.01
N ALA A 154 9.27 2.11 0.61
CA ALA A 154 9.33 0.88 1.39
C ALA A 154 8.63 0.95 2.77
N ALA A 155 8.15 2.12 3.19
CA ALA A 155 7.64 2.33 4.56
C ALA A 155 6.36 1.52 4.91
N THR A 156 5.74 0.87 3.92
CA THR A 156 4.61 -0.05 4.14
C THR A 156 4.98 -1.53 3.96
N SER A 157 6.25 -1.83 3.74
CA SER A 157 6.79 -3.20 3.69
C SER A 157 7.01 -3.73 5.11
N ASP A 158 7.08 -5.05 5.25
CA ASP A 158 7.38 -5.68 6.53
C ASP A 158 8.86 -5.40 6.91
N PRO A 159 9.11 -4.79 8.08
CA PRO A 159 10.46 -4.42 8.49
C PRO A 159 11.40 -5.62 8.75
N VAL A 160 10.86 -6.84 8.91
CA VAL A 160 11.68 -8.05 9.08
C VAL A 160 12.23 -8.60 7.76
N TRP A 161 11.72 -8.14 6.62
CA TRP A 161 12.23 -8.56 5.32
C TRP A 161 13.62 -7.96 5.00
N PRO A 162 14.42 -8.64 4.15
CA PRO A 162 15.64 -8.03 3.63
C PRO A 162 15.37 -6.70 2.91
N PRO A 163 16.27 -5.70 2.98
CA PRO A 163 16.05 -4.38 2.39
C PRO A 163 15.67 -4.41 0.90
N ALA A 164 16.25 -5.30 0.11
CA ALA A 164 15.90 -5.46 -1.31
C ALA A 164 14.43 -5.88 -1.50
N VAL A 165 13.93 -6.76 -0.64
CA VAL A 165 12.52 -7.20 -0.67
C VAL A 165 11.60 -6.05 -0.23
N GLN A 166 11.99 -5.31 0.82
CA GLN A 166 11.21 -4.15 1.27
C GLN A 166 11.08 -3.09 0.15
N GLN A 167 12.12 -2.84 -0.63
CA GLN A 167 12.10 -1.90 -1.75
C GLN A 167 11.29 -2.40 -2.94
N ALA A 168 11.30 -3.70 -3.23
CA ALA A 168 10.57 -4.29 -4.36
C ALA A 168 9.09 -4.52 -4.08
N TRP A 169 8.71 -4.77 -2.82
CA TRP A 169 7.35 -5.12 -2.42
C TRP A 169 6.27 -4.14 -2.87
N PRO A 170 6.42 -2.81 -2.74
CA PRO A 170 5.38 -1.85 -3.13
C PRO A 170 5.01 -1.94 -4.62
N TYR A 171 5.98 -2.16 -5.48
CA TYR A 171 5.75 -2.34 -6.92
C TYR A 171 5.06 -3.66 -7.24
N PHE A 172 5.46 -4.73 -6.55
CA PHE A 172 4.83 -6.04 -6.70
C PHE A 172 3.35 -5.99 -6.32
N ILE A 173 3.03 -5.45 -5.14
CA ILE A 173 1.65 -5.44 -4.65
C ILE A 173 0.76 -4.43 -5.38
N ASP A 174 1.33 -3.35 -5.94
CA ASP A 174 0.64 -2.45 -6.87
C ASP A 174 0.21 -3.21 -8.13
N GLY A 175 1.11 -3.96 -8.75
CA GLY A 175 0.80 -4.80 -9.92
C GLY A 175 -0.27 -5.86 -9.62
N VAL A 176 -0.21 -6.52 -8.47
CA VAL A 176 -1.21 -7.49 -8.03
C VAL A 176 -2.58 -6.83 -7.85
N SER A 177 -2.62 -5.64 -7.25
CA SER A 177 -3.86 -4.90 -7.01
C SER A 177 -4.50 -4.42 -8.31
N ARG A 178 -3.70 -3.95 -9.27
CA ARG A 178 -4.14 -3.60 -10.63
C ARG A 178 -4.72 -4.81 -11.36
N SER A 179 -4.02 -5.94 -11.33
CA SER A 179 -4.48 -7.17 -11.97
C SER A 179 -5.81 -7.67 -11.39
N TRP A 180 -5.98 -7.58 -10.07
CA TRP A 180 -7.24 -7.94 -9.43
C TRP A 180 -8.37 -6.98 -9.81
N LEU A 181 -8.13 -5.66 -9.82
CA LEU A 181 -9.13 -4.67 -10.21
C LEU A 181 -9.54 -4.84 -11.68
N GLU A 182 -8.59 -5.14 -12.56
CA GLU A 182 -8.85 -5.43 -13.97
C GLU A 182 -9.74 -6.68 -14.13
N LEU A 183 -9.51 -7.74 -13.36
CA LEU A 183 -10.41 -8.91 -13.36
C LEU A 183 -11.83 -8.55 -12.95
N VAL A 184 -12.00 -7.66 -11.97
CA VAL A 184 -13.32 -7.16 -11.56
C VAL A 184 -13.96 -6.37 -12.68
N GLU A 185 -13.23 -5.42 -13.29
CA GLU A 185 -13.71 -4.60 -14.39
C GLU A 185 -14.17 -5.44 -15.59
N GLN A 186 -13.34 -6.39 -16.03
CA GLN A 186 -13.67 -7.29 -17.15
C GLN A 186 -14.90 -8.15 -16.84
N THR A 187 -15.09 -8.54 -15.59
CA THR A 187 -16.26 -9.32 -15.16
C THR A 187 -17.53 -8.46 -15.20
N VAL A 188 -17.45 -7.23 -14.72
CA VAL A 188 -18.56 -6.26 -14.79
C VAL A 188 -18.93 -5.93 -16.23
N GLN A 189 -17.94 -5.65 -17.08
CA GLN A 189 -18.17 -5.32 -18.50
C GLN A 189 -18.87 -6.46 -19.26
N ARG A 190 -18.56 -7.71 -18.97
CA ARG A 190 -19.23 -8.87 -19.59
C ARG A 190 -20.70 -8.98 -19.20
N SER A 191 -21.03 -8.69 -17.95
CA SER A 191 -22.42 -8.82 -17.45
C SER A 191 -23.32 -7.62 -17.81
N ARG A 192 -22.74 -6.48 -18.24
CA ARG A 192 -23.42 -5.26 -18.68
C ARG A 192 -24.69 -4.90 -17.87
N PRO A 193 -24.62 -4.80 -16.57
CA PRO A 193 -25.80 -4.47 -15.79
C PRO A 193 -26.20 -3.00 -16.02
N SER A 194 -27.51 -2.72 -16.03
CA SER A 194 -28.01 -1.35 -15.87
C SER A 194 -27.86 -0.95 -14.39
N VAL A 195 -26.66 -0.54 -13.99
CA VAL A 195 -26.31 -0.32 -12.57
C VAL A 195 -26.90 1.01 -12.03
N GLY A 196 -27.34 1.93 -12.91
CA GLY A 196 -27.74 3.29 -12.53
C GLY A 196 -28.89 3.39 -11.52
N ASP A 197 -29.82 2.43 -11.55
CA ASP A 197 -31.06 2.47 -10.76
C ASP A 197 -31.18 1.34 -9.71
N MET A 198 -30.07 0.64 -9.42
CA MET A 198 -30.11 -0.48 -8.47
C MET A 198 -30.25 0.02 -7.03
N SER A 199 -31.14 -0.61 -6.26
CA SER A 199 -31.12 -0.47 -4.80
C SER A 199 -29.80 -1.00 -4.22
N ILE A 200 -29.43 -0.57 -3.02
CA ILE A 200 -28.21 -1.05 -2.35
C ILE A 200 -28.21 -2.58 -2.23
N SER A 201 -29.34 -3.20 -1.92
CA SER A 201 -29.45 -4.67 -1.85
C SER A 201 -29.19 -5.32 -3.21
N ALA A 202 -29.84 -4.84 -4.28
CA ALA A 202 -29.62 -5.38 -5.62
C ALA A 202 -28.17 -5.21 -6.09
N LEU A 203 -27.56 -4.07 -5.76
CA LEU A 203 -26.16 -3.82 -6.05
C LEU A 203 -25.23 -4.81 -5.30
N GLN A 204 -25.50 -5.09 -4.03
CA GLN A 204 -24.75 -6.07 -3.24
C GLN A 204 -24.89 -7.49 -3.80
N ASP A 205 -26.09 -7.89 -4.21
CA ASP A 205 -26.34 -9.21 -4.80
C ASP A 205 -25.63 -9.35 -6.15
N TYR A 206 -25.62 -8.28 -6.94
CA TYR A 206 -24.86 -8.23 -8.18
C TYR A 206 -23.35 -8.43 -7.92
N TYR A 207 -22.77 -7.67 -6.98
CA TYR A 207 -21.35 -7.80 -6.66
C TYR A 207 -20.99 -9.12 -5.95
N ARG A 208 -21.94 -9.78 -5.34
CA ARG A 208 -21.77 -11.17 -4.87
C ARG A 208 -21.51 -12.14 -6.02
N THR A 209 -22.22 -11.92 -7.14
CA THR A 209 -21.97 -12.68 -8.38
C THR A 209 -20.63 -12.33 -9.01
N VAL A 210 -20.31 -11.03 -9.13
CA VAL A 210 -19.03 -10.57 -9.66
C VAL A 210 -17.85 -11.13 -8.85
N ASP A 211 -17.88 -11.02 -7.52
CA ASP A 211 -16.81 -11.54 -6.65
C ASP A 211 -16.62 -13.05 -6.81
N LYS A 212 -17.73 -13.80 -6.93
CA LYS A 212 -17.68 -15.23 -7.19
C LYS A 212 -17.01 -15.56 -8.53
N GLU A 213 -17.39 -14.87 -9.60
CA GLU A 213 -16.78 -15.09 -10.94
C GLU A 213 -15.29 -14.72 -10.96
N VAL A 214 -14.88 -13.64 -10.27
CA VAL A 214 -13.47 -13.28 -10.11
C VAL A 214 -12.69 -14.35 -9.35
N GLN A 215 -13.27 -14.92 -8.29
CA GLN A 215 -12.67 -16.04 -7.55
C GLN A 215 -12.55 -17.29 -8.42
N GLU A 216 -13.60 -17.66 -9.17
CA GLU A 216 -13.58 -18.79 -10.09
C GLU A 216 -12.51 -18.62 -11.19
N ALA A 217 -12.38 -17.40 -11.76
CA ALA A 217 -11.33 -17.11 -12.73
C ALA A 217 -9.93 -17.27 -12.13
N TRP A 218 -9.72 -16.82 -10.89
CA TRP A 218 -8.47 -17.03 -10.16
C TRP A 218 -8.19 -18.52 -9.90
N GLU A 219 -9.17 -19.27 -9.42
CA GLU A 219 -8.99 -20.67 -9.03
C GLU A 219 -8.76 -21.59 -10.23
N THR A 220 -9.41 -21.33 -11.35
CA THR A 220 -9.34 -22.18 -12.54
C THR A 220 -8.12 -21.91 -13.40
N GLN A 221 -7.81 -20.66 -13.69
CA GLN A 221 -6.76 -20.29 -14.64
C GLN A 221 -5.78 -19.23 -14.10
N GLY A 222 -6.27 -18.25 -13.36
CA GLY A 222 -5.47 -17.11 -12.91
C GLY A 222 -4.31 -17.55 -12.01
N ARG A 223 -4.53 -18.51 -11.13
CA ARG A 223 -3.49 -19.08 -10.27
C ARG A 223 -2.33 -19.65 -11.09
N HIS A 224 -2.63 -20.42 -12.14
CA HIS A 224 -1.60 -20.92 -13.04
C HIS A 224 -0.96 -19.78 -13.83
N ALA A 225 -1.76 -18.94 -14.49
CA ALA A 225 -1.26 -17.87 -15.36
C ALA A 225 -0.34 -16.90 -14.61
N PHE A 226 -0.75 -16.42 -13.43
CA PHE A 226 0.01 -15.41 -12.71
C PHE A 226 1.20 -15.98 -11.93
N LEU A 227 0.99 -17.07 -11.18
CA LEU A 227 2.06 -17.66 -10.37
C LEU A 227 3.11 -18.36 -11.23
N HIS A 228 2.71 -19.02 -12.33
CA HIS A 228 3.65 -19.62 -13.27
C HIS A 228 4.56 -18.57 -13.91
N HIS A 229 3.98 -17.46 -14.43
CA HIS A 229 4.77 -16.42 -15.06
C HIS A 229 5.60 -15.60 -14.05
N LEU A 230 5.10 -15.40 -12.84
CA LEU A 230 5.89 -14.84 -11.75
C LEU A 230 7.12 -15.72 -11.47
N ASN A 231 6.93 -17.02 -11.34
CA ASN A 231 8.03 -17.96 -11.12
C ASN A 231 9.02 -18.02 -12.30
N ALA A 232 8.52 -17.87 -13.53
CA ALA A 232 9.37 -17.79 -14.73
C ALA A 232 10.34 -16.60 -14.69
N ILE A 233 9.88 -15.42 -14.23
CA ILE A 233 10.74 -14.23 -14.06
C ILE A 233 11.89 -14.51 -13.09
N PHE A 234 11.66 -15.32 -12.07
CA PHE A 234 12.69 -15.73 -11.10
C PHE A 234 13.42 -17.03 -11.50
N GLY A 235 13.36 -17.44 -12.77
CA GLY A 235 14.11 -18.58 -13.31
C GLY A 235 13.59 -19.94 -12.85
N TYR A 236 12.27 -20.08 -12.59
CA TYR A 236 11.63 -21.29 -12.09
C TYR A 236 12.26 -21.83 -10.80
N ALA A 237 12.60 -20.92 -9.88
CA ALA A 237 13.13 -21.31 -8.58
C ALA A 237 12.16 -22.26 -7.86
N PRO A 238 12.63 -23.38 -7.27
CA PRO A 238 11.76 -24.30 -6.54
C PRO A 238 11.06 -23.61 -5.38
N VAL A 239 9.73 -23.72 -5.33
CA VAL A 239 8.93 -23.23 -4.20
C VAL A 239 8.59 -24.42 -3.31
N VAL A 240 9.05 -24.36 -2.06
CA VAL A 240 8.68 -25.37 -1.06
C VAL A 240 7.42 -24.90 -0.34
N VAL A 241 6.32 -25.64 -0.49
CA VAL A 241 5.07 -25.37 0.21
C VAL A 241 4.99 -26.23 1.45
N TYR A 242 4.90 -25.59 2.63
CA TYR A 242 4.67 -26.29 3.89
C TYR A 242 3.17 -26.36 4.18
N GLU A 243 2.60 -27.57 4.21
CA GLU A 243 1.22 -27.78 4.63
C GLU A 243 1.16 -27.92 6.16
N LYS A 244 0.41 -27.06 6.85
CA LYS A 244 0.13 -27.24 8.29
C LYS A 244 -0.96 -28.28 8.45
N LYS A 245 -0.62 -29.47 8.97
CA LYS A 245 -1.59 -30.49 9.40
C LYS A 245 -1.82 -30.35 10.90
N TYR A 246 -3.05 -30.07 11.30
CA TYR A 246 -3.45 -30.12 12.70
C TYR A 246 -3.83 -31.58 13.01
N MET A 247 -3.03 -32.23 13.83
CA MET A 247 -3.37 -33.54 14.41
C MET A 247 -4.03 -33.33 15.78
N LYS A 248 -5.18 -33.98 16.00
CA LYS A 248 -5.74 -34.13 17.34
C LYS A 248 -5.17 -35.40 17.93
N PHE A 249 -4.58 -35.30 19.09
CA PHE A 249 -4.15 -36.43 19.91
C PHE A 249 -5.24 -36.79 20.90
#